data_497a6543f54f4f8deaf86b73e09ac7bd
#
_entry.id   497a6543f54f4f8deaf86b73e09ac7bd
#
_cell.length_a   1.000
_cell.length_b   1.000
_cell.length_c   1.000
_cell.angle_alpha   90.00
_cell.angle_beta   90.00
_cell.angle_gamma   90.00
#
_symmetry.space_group_name_H-M   'P 1'
#
loop_
_entity.id
_entity.type
_entity.pdbx_description
1 polymer ?
#
loop_
_entity_poly.entity_id
_entity_poly.type
_entity_poly.pdbx_seq_one_letter_code
_entity_poly.pdbx_strand_id
1 'polypeptide(L)'
;AALSTFARKRGDIQILGLTASWLNKRYAIDGEDVDAEMRELIRGCIFEPNVKDGCFDAESYSITKKDLLDRIDAELNNKRGYAISRAGEIAFAGEPAEFSCYGTKTSAAEVTSAEAYEAYRKLLKTSQIEIFYVAPEEDPGFIEMFRESFAAIERSPYEVVFRSVSPLKAEVAEGSDEFDVRQCKMVMTFKSASEDFFALKLLSTIFGETPVSKLFMNVREKLSLCYYCASRIVSPKGAVMVDSGVERGNIEKAKAEIINQLDEIKNGNISDTELESAMLSLENAIHQIGDTPSSYSAWYFERFCDGEIRTPTEQLEYYKSVTKERIVEAAKTLSLDSVYLMLDKEATV
;
A
#
# COMPACT_ATOMS: atom_id res chain seq x y z
N ALA A 1 24.33 -11.36 4.61
CA ALA A 1 23.62 -10.07 4.59
C ALA A 1 22.73 -9.99 3.35
N ALA A 2 21.60 -9.32 3.46
CA ALA A 2 20.72 -8.99 2.35
C ALA A 2 20.48 -7.48 2.33
N LEU A 3 20.59 -6.89 1.14
CA LEU A 3 20.33 -5.48 0.89
C LEU A 3 19.36 -5.39 -0.29
N SER A 4 18.28 -4.65 -0.15
CA SER A 4 17.31 -4.47 -1.22
C SER A 4 16.70 -3.07 -1.19
N THR A 5 16.30 -2.59 -2.37
CA THR A 5 15.59 -1.32 -2.51
C THR A 5 14.15 -1.56 -2.90
N PHE A 6 13.28 -0.63 -2.54
CA PHE A 6 11.88 -0.66 -2.96
C PHE A 6 11.36 0.75 -3.26
N ALA A 7 10.36 0.80 -4.13
CA ALA A 7 9.51 1.97 -4.33
C ALA A 7 8.07 1.58 -4.08
N ARG A 8 7.32 2.41 -3.36
CA ARG A 8 5.89 2.20 -3.11
C ARG A 8 5.16 3.53 -2.94
N LYS A 9 3.84 3.49 -3.04
CA LYS A 9 2.98 4.62 -2.71
C LYS A 9 2.14 4.34 -1.46
N ARG A 10 1.90 5.41 -0.69
CA ARG A 10 0.96 5.42 0.41
C ARG A 10 0.07 6.67 0.28
N GLY A 11 -1.08 6.51 -0.36
CA GLY A 11 -1.89 7.67 -0.77
C GLY A 11 -1.08 8.59 -1.69
N ASP A 12 -0.94 9.84 -1.32
CA ASP A 12 -0.24 10.85 -2.12
C ASP A 12 1.29 10.77 -2.01
N ILE A 13 1.83 9.97 -1.08
CA ILE A 13 3.25 9.94 -0.79
C ILE A 13 3.96 8.87 -1.61
N GLN A 14 5.04 9.27 -2.29
CA GLN A 14 6.03 8.37 -2.88
C GLN A 14 7.07 8.02 -1.83
N ILE A 15 7.33 6.72 -1.66
CA ILE A 15 8.30 6.21 -0.71
C ILE A 15 9.36 5.43 -1.46
N LEU A 16 10.61 5.83 -1.27
CA LEU A 16 11.78 5.05 -1.68
C LEU A 16 12.47 4.53 -0.42
N GLY A 17 12.81 3.26 -0.39
CA GLY A 17 13.42 2.66 0.77
C GLY A 17 14.56 1.72 0.44
N LEU A 18 15.46 1.60 1.41
CA LEU A 18 16.49 0.60 1.47
C LEU A 18 16.21 -0.29 2.69
N THR A 19 16.19 -1.59 2.47
CA THR A 19 16.10 -2.58 3.55
C THR A 19 17.40 -3.34 3.62
N ALA A 20 17.99 -3.40 4.81
CA ALA A 20 19.18 -4.20 5.08
C ALA A 20 18.88 -5.20 6.19
N SER A 21 19.35 -6.43 6.05
CA SER A 21 19.32 -7.45 7.09
C SER A 21 20.61 -8.23 7.12
N TRP A 22 21.12 -8.48 8.31
CA TRP A 22 22.37 -9.19 8.49
C TRP A 22 22.38 -10.04 9.75
N LEU A 23 23.37 -10.88 9.84
CA LEU A 23 23.56 -11.78 10.97
C LEU A 23 23.92 -10.98 12.22
N ASN A 24 23.33 -11.35 13.35
CA ASN A 24 23.72 -10.76 14.63
C ASN A 24 25.20 -11.12 14.94
N LYS A 25 25.96 -10.14 15.44
CA LYS A 25 27.40 -10.28 15.77
C LYS A 25 27.74 -11.50 16.63
N ARG A 26 26.83 -11.97 17.49
CA ARG A 26 27.03 -13.18 18.32
C ARG A 26 27.23 -14.47 17.50
N TYR A 27 26.86 -14.45 16.23
CA TYR A 27 27.05 -15.57 15.29
C TYR A 27 28.16 -15.31 14.26
N ALA A 28 28.88 -14.18 14.38
CA ALA A 28 30.03 -13.88 13.51
C ALA A 28 31.14 -14.92 13.70
N ILE A 29 31.84 -15.23 12.62
CA ILE A 29 32.92 -16.20 12.63
C ILE A 29 34.26 -15.42 12.70
N ASP A 30 35.23 -15.97 13.41
CA ASP A 30 36.61 -15.46 13.47
C ASP A 30 36.78 -13.99 13.91
N GLY A 31 35.82 -13.44 14.65
CA GLY A 31 35.90 -12.07 15.18
C GLY A 31 35.59 -10.98 14.16
N GLU A 32 34.89 -11.30 13.07
CA GLU A 32 34.38 -10.31 12.12
C GLU A 32 33.47 -9.30 12.79
N ASP A 33 33.69 -8.00 12.53
CA ASP A 33 32.77 -6.93 12.96
C ASP A 33 31.71 -6.69 11.88
N VAL A 34 30.72 -7.62 11.83
CA VAL A 34 29.64 -7.57 10.84
C VAL A 34 28.81 -6.28 10.93
N ASP A 35 28.71 -5.65 12.11
CA ASP A 35 27.98 -4.41 12.29
C ASP A 35 28.76 -3.24 11.65
N ALA A 36 30.09 -3.19 11.83
CA ALA A 36 30.94 -2.19 11.18
C ALA A 36 30.93 -2.32 9.65
N GLU A 37 31.03 -3.53 9.13
CA GLU A 37 30.95 -3.77 7.68
C GLU A 37 29.60 -3.36 7.10
N MET A 38 28.51 -3.65 7.80
CA MET A 38 27.17 -3.25 7.35
C MET A 38 26.94 -1.74 7.44
N ARG A 39 27.49 -1.06 8.45
CA ARG A 39 27.46 0.41 8.51
C ARG A 39 28.15 1.02 7.29
N GLU A 40 29.34 0.54 6.95
CA GLU A 40 30.11 1.02 5.80
C GLU A 40 29.41 0.74 4.47
N LEU A 41 28.85 -0.47 4.32
CA LEU A 41 28.10 -0.84 3.13
C LEU A 41 26.86 0.04 2.93
N ILE A 42 26.06 0.24 3.99
CA ILE A 42 24.85 1.07 3.94
C ILE A 42 25.23 2.53 3.65
N ARG A 43 26.26 3.04 4.33
CA ARG A 43 26.77 4.41 4.11
C ARG A 43 27.20 4.59 2.64
N GLY A 44 27.99 3.66 2.11
CA GLY A 44 28.43 3.69 0.72
C GLY A 44 27.26 3.67 -0.27
N CYS A 45 26.29 2.78 -0.07
CA CYS A 45 25.11 2.69 -0.95
C CYS A 45 24.28 3.98 -0.97
N ILE A 46 24.15 4.69 0.17
CA ILE A 46 23.30 5.88 0.26
C ILE A 46 24.09 7.16 -0.08
N PHE A 47 25.29 7.33 0.46
CA PHE A 47 25.98 8.62 0.40
C PHE A 47 27.11 8.67 -0.62
N GLU A 48 27.58 7.50 -1.11
CA GLU A 48 28.67 7.36 -2.08
C GLU A 48 28.25 6.46 -3.26
N PRO A 49 27.14 6.78 -3.95
CA PRO A 49 26.69 5.98 -5.08
C PRO A 49 27.74 5.99 -6.21
N ASN A 50 27.76 4.94 -7.03
CA ASN A 50 28.66 4.86 -8.18
C ASN A 50 28.28 5.90 -9.25
N VAL A 51 28.95 7.05 -9.21
CA VAL A 51 28.70 8.22 -10.06
C VAL A 51 29.98 8.68 -10.71
N LYS A 52 29.91 8.98 -12.00
CA LYS A 52 30.98 9.58 -12.78
C LYS A 52 30.46 10.74 -13.61
N ASP A 53 31.14 11.87 -13.56
CA ASP A 53 30.81 13.08 -14.34
C ASP A 53 29.34 13.54 -14.17
N GLY A 54 28.79 13.42 -12.95
CA GLY A 54 27.43 13.81 -12.64
C GLY A 54 26.35 12.83 -13.13
N CYS A 55 26.72 11.63 -13.51
CA CYS A 55 25.81 10.57 -13.97
C CYS A 55 26.00 9.30 -13.15
N PHE A 56 24.96 8.53 -12.91
CA PHE A 56 25.12 7.15 -12.44
C PHE A 56 25.93 6.34 -13.44
N ASP A 57 26.68 5.35 -12.98
CA ASP A 57 27.43 4.44 -13.84
C ASP A 57 26.56 3.88 -14.97
N ALA A 58 27.07 3.96 -16.20
CA ALA A 58 26.29 3.69 -17.39
C ALA A 58 25.77 2.25 -17.49
N GLU A 59 26.55 1.28 -17.04
CA GLU A 59 26.17 -0.14 -17.06
C GLU A 59 25.07 -0.40 -16.02
N SER A 60 25.30 -0.01 -14.76
CA SER A 60 24.35 -0.16 -13.67
C SER A 60 23.03 0.57 -13.97
N TYR A 61 23.10 1.77 -14.53
CA TYR A 61 21.93 2.52 -14.94
C TYR A 61 21.13 1.82 -16.05
N SER A 62 21.82 1.30 -17.07
CA SER A 62 21.16 0.59 -18.19
C SER A 62 20.44 -0.67 -17.71
N ILE A 63 21.05 -1.46 -16.82
CA ILE A 63 20.43 -2.64 -16.22
C ILE A 63 19.19 -2.25 -15.42
N THR A 64 19.32 -1.28 -14.52
CA THR A 64 18.21 -0.84 -13.65
C THR A 64 17.06 -0.25 -14.44
N LYS A 65 17.36 0.53 -15.50
CA LYS A 65 16.34 1.09 -16.39
C LYS A 65 15.58 0.00 -17.14
N LYS A 66 16.29 -1.01 -17.65
CA LYS A 66 15.67 -2.16 -18.30
C LYS A 66 14.76 -2.91 -17.32
N ASP A 67 15.25 -3.19 -16.10
CA ASP A 67 14.45 -3.88 -15.08
C ASP A 67 13.19 -3.09 -14.70
N LEU A 68 13.26 -1.76 -14.66
CA LEU A 68 12.10 -0.90 -14.44
C LEU A 68 11.08 -1.02 -15.57
N LEU A 69 11.52 -0.95 -16.83
CA LEU A 69 10.65 -1.09 -18.00
C LEU A 69 10.00 -2.47 -18.06
N ASP A 70 10.78 -3.53 -17.80
CA ASP A 70 10.28 -4.91 -17.74
C ASP A 70 9.25 -5.08 -16.61
N ARG A 71 9.44 -4.42 -15.47
CA ARG A 71 8.50 -4.42 -14.34
C ARG A 71 7.19 -3.71 -14.69
N ILE A 72 7.25 -2.56 -15.36
CA ILE A 72 6.06 -1.83 -15.83
C ILE A 72 5.29 -2.70 -16.83
N ASP A 73 5.97 -3.33 -17.79
CA ASP A 73 5.32 -4.22 -18.77
C ASP A 73 4.71 -5.45 -18.10
N ALA A 74 5.32 -5.94 -17.02
CA ALA A 74 4.83 -7.10 -16.28
C ALA A 74 3.61 -6.81 -15.37
N GLU A 75 3.26 -5.55 -15.10
CA GLU A 75 2.11 -5.21 -14.23
C GLU A 75 0.81 -5.88 -14.71
N LEU A 76 0.61 -5.94 -16.03
CA LEU A 76 -0.56 -6.58 -16.62
C LEU A 76 -0.62 -8.10 -16.38
N ASN A 77 0.49 -8.77 -16.02
CA ASN A 77 0.47 -10.21 -15.70
C ASN A 77 -0.33 -10.50 -14.43
N ASN A 78 -0.35 -9.55 -13.48
CA ASN A 78 -1.24 -9.60 -12.33
C ASN A 78 -2.54 -8.83 -12.63
N LYS A 79 -3.47 -9.47 -13.33
CA LYS A 79 -4.75 -8.85 -13.76
C LYS A 79 -5.54 -8.21 -12.61
N ARG A 80 -5.53 -8.83 -11.42
CA ARG A 80 -6.20 -8.27 -10.24
C ARG A 80 -5.50 -7.02 -9.74
N GLY A 81 -4.19 -7.07 -9.60
CA GLY A 81 -3.38 -5.91 -9.19
C GLY A 81 -3.51 -4.75 -10.17
N TYR A 82 -3.43 -5.05 -11.47
CA TYR A 82 -3.62 -4.07 -12.53
C TYR A 82 -5.00 -3.40 -12.46
N ALA A 83 -6.08 -4.17 -12.31
CA ALA A 83 -7.44 -3.61 -12.18
C ALA A 83 -7.58 -2.68 -10.97
N ILE A 84 -6.94 -3.01 -9.83
CA ILE A 84 -6.93 -2.17 -8.64
C ILE A 84 -6.13 -0.87 -8.89
N SER A 85 -4.99 -0.96 -9.59
CA SER A 85 -4.20 0.21 -9.97
C SER A 85 -4.98 1.17 -10.87
N ARG A 86 -5.62 0.64 -11.92
CA ARG A 86 -6.48 1.42 -12.83
C ARG A 86 -7.66 2.05 -12.12
N ALA A 87 -8.30 1.33 -11.19
CA ALA A 87 -9.36 1.90 -10.35
C ALA A 87 -8.83 3.05 -9.47
N GLY A 88 -7.61 2.93 -8.96
CA GLY A 88 -6.93 4.00 -8.22
C GLY A 88 -6.71 5.25 -9.06
N GLU A 89 -6.26 5.11 -10.31
CA GLU A 89 -6.10 6.22 -11.25
C GLU A 89 -7.42 6.98 -11.47
N ILE A 90 -8.54 6.25 -11.61
CA ILE A 90 -9.87 6.87 -11.77
C ILE A 90 -10.34 7.50 -10.46
N ALA A 91 -10.23 6.78 -9.35
CA ALA A 91 -10.71 7.25 -8.06
C ALA A 91 -9.99 8.51 -7.58
N PHE A 92 -8.68 8.57 -7.79
CA PHE A 92 -7.82 9.64 -7.29
C PHE A 92 -7.31 10.57 -8.40
N ALA A 93 -8.02 10.64 -9.54
CA ALA A 93 -7.67 11.51 -10.66
C ALA A 93 -7.49 12.97 -10.21
N GLY A 94 -6.36 13.58 -10.61
CA GLY A 94 -5.95 14.92 -10.20
C GLY A 94 -5.24 15.00 -8.84
N GLU A 95 -5.05 13.89 -8.16
CA GLU A 95 -4.33 13.80 -6.90
C GLU A 95 -2.99 13.03 -7.10
N PRO A 96 -1.95 13.26 -6.28
CA PRO A 96 -0.71 12.50 -6.43
C PRO A 96 -0.90 10.97 -6.33
N ALA A 97 -1.94 10.49 -5.65
CA ALA A 97 -2.29 9.07 -5.53
C ALA A 97 -2.71 8.43 -6.87
N GLU A 98 -3.04 9.22 -7.90
CA GLU A 98 -3.33 8.74 -9.25
C GLU A 98 -2.14 7.99 -9.89
N PHE A 99 -0.93 8.47 -9.64
CA PHE A 99 0.26 8.00 -10.34
C PHE A 99 0.84 6.72 -9.75
N SER A 100 1.26 5.77 -10.61
CA SER A 100 2.04 4.60 -10.21
C SER A 100 3.37 5.02 -9.55
N CYS A 101 3.85 4.23 -8.58
CA CYS A 101 5.17 4.44 -7.98
C CYS A 101 6.33 4.23 -8.98
N TYR A 102 6.07 3.61 -10.12
CA TYR A 102 7.05 3.38 -11.19
C TYR A 102 6.95 4.40 -12.33
N GLY A 103 5.99 5.31 -12.27
CA GLY A 103 5.69 6.22 -13.38
C GLY A 103 5.01 5.51 -14.55
N THR A 104 5.17 6.08 -15.76
CA THR A 104 4.70 5.49 -17.00
C THR A 104 5.86 4.89 -17.78
N LYS A 105 5.57 3.96 -18.70
CA LYS A 105 6.60 3.41 -19.61
C LYS A 105 7.32 4.49 -20.41
N THR A 106 6.58 5.50 -20.89
CA THR A 106 7.15 6.62 -21.62
C THR A 106 8.11 7.43 -20.74
N SER A 107 7.65 7.87 -19.56
CA SER A 107 8.50 8.65 -18.65
C SER A 107 9.74 7.87 -18.20
N ALA A 108 9.59 6.57 -17.90
CA ALA A 108 10.71 5.71 -17.51
C ALA A 108 11.73 5.52 -18.68
N ALA A 109 11.24 5.45 -19.92
CA ALA A 109 12.12 5.33 -21.10
C ALA A 109 12.89 6.62 -21.41
N GLU A 110 12.33 7.79 -21.10
CA GLU A 110 12.94 9.09 -21.40
C GLU A 110 13.99 9.54 -20.39
N VAL A 111 13.83 9.18 -19.10
CA VAL A 111 14.79 9.58 -18.04
C VAL A 111 16.21 9.19 -18.40
N THR A 112 17.14 10.11 -18.20
CA THR A 112 18.59 9.91 -18.40
C THR A 112 19.28 9.60 -17.07
N SER A 113 20.50 9.06 -17.14
CA SER A 113 21.32 8.79 -15.95
C SER A 113 21.65 10.07 -15.15
N ALA A 114 21.85 11.20 -15.84
CA ALA A 114 22.09 12.49 -15.20
C ALA A 114 20.84 12.99 -14.44
N GLU A 115 19.67 12.94 -15.06
CA GLU A 115 18.41 13.32 -14.43
C GLU A 115 18.08 12.43 -13.23
N ALA A 116 18.32 11.12 -13.35
CA ALA A 116 18.14 10.20 -12.23
C ALA A 116 19.06 10.55 -11.05
N TYR A 117 20.31 10.91 -11.31
CA TYR A 117 21.25 11.31 -10.27
C TYR A 117 20.85 12.65 -9.63
N GLU A 118 20.44 13.64 -10.41
CA GLU A 118 19.93 14.90 -9.88
C GLU A 118 18.66 14.70 -9.04
N ALA A 119 17.75 13.84 -9.47
CA ALA A 119 16.57 13.46 -8.69
C ALA A 119 16.96 12.81 -7.36
N TYR A 120 17.97 11.92 -7.36
CA TYR A 120 18.50 11.29 -6.16
C TYR A 120 19.09 12.32 -5.19
N ARG A 121 19.92 13.25 -5.67
CA ARG A 121 20.47 14.33 -4.86
C ARG A 121 19.38 15.22 -4.26
N LYS A 122 18.35 15.54 -5.05
CA LYS A 122 17.18 16.30 -4.58
C LYS A 122 16.45 15.52 -3.49
N LEU A 123 16.25 14.22 -3.66
CA LEU A 123 15.61 13.35 -2.67
C LEU A 123 16.35 13.42 -1.32
N LEU A 124 17.67 13.25 -1.30
CA LEU A 124 18.46 13.35 -0.05
C LEU A 124 18.36 14.72 0.62
N LYS A 125 18.18 15.81 -0.15
CA LYS A 125 18.06 17.17 0.37
C LYS A 125 16.68 17.50 0.92
N THR A 126 15.63 17.00 0.28
CA THR A 126 14.27 17.53 0.48
C THR A 126 13.27 16.54 1.03
N SER A 127 13.58 15.25 1.06
CA SER A 127 12.66 14.25 1.60
C SER A 127 12.69 14.19 3.12
N GLN A 128 11.57 13.87 3.73
CA GLN A 128 11.57 13.37 5.10
C GLN A 128 12.22 11.98 5.10
N ILE A 129 13.10 11.73 6.07
CA ILE A 129 13.87 10.49 6.18
C ILE A 129 13.59 9.87 7.52
N GLU A 130 13.18 8.59 7.48
CA GLU A 130 12.90 7.79 8.66
C GLU A 130 13.75 6.53 8.63
N ILE A 131 14.34 6.19 9.76
CA ILE A 131 15.22 5.04 9.92
C ILE A 131 14.66 4.14 11.01
N PHE A 132 14.35 2.90 10.64
CA PHE A 132 13.85 1.88 11.55
C PHE A 132 14.94 0.83 11.76
N TYR A 133 15.52 0.81 12.94
CA TYR A 133 16.52 -0.16 13.35
C TYR A 133 15.89 -1.16 14.33
N VAL A 134 15.92 -2.43 13.98
CA VAL A 134 15.35 -3.51 14.79
C VAL A 134 16.44 -4.53 15.07
N ALA A 135 16.89 -4.61 16.31
CA ALA A 135 17.92 -5.53 16.76
C ALA A 135 17.72 -5.86 18.25
N PRO A 136 18.37 -6.92 18.78
CA PRO A 136 18.34 -7.22 20.22
C PRO A 136 19.04 -6.16 21.08
N GLU A 137 19.98 -5.42 20.52
CA GLU A 137 20.77 -4.37 21.19
C GLU A 137 20.87 -3.14 20.30
N GLU A 138 20.95 -1.95 20.91
CA GLU A 138 21.26 -0.73 20.18
C GLU A 138 22.69 -0.74 19.65
N ASP A 139 22.86 -0.20 18.45
CA ASP A 139 24.20 0.10 17.89
C ASP A 139 24.35 1.63 17.75
N PRO A 140 25.02 2.28 18.71
CA PRO A 140 25.29 3.72 18.63
C PRO A 140 26.05 4.14 17.37
N GLY A 141 26.84 3.22 16.79
CA GLY A 141 27.58 3.46 15.56
C GLY A 141 26.66 3.69 14.35
N PHE A 142 25.51 3.02 14.28
CA PHE A 142 24.50 3.32 13.24
C PHE A 142 23.90 4.70 13.40
N ILE A 143 23.58 5.08 14.62
CA ILE A 143 22.97 6.40 14.89
C ILE A 143 23.97 7.50 14.51
N GLU A 144 25.24 7.35 14.91
CA GLU A 144 26.26 8.37 14.63
C GLU A 144 26.59 8.43 13.14
N MET A 145 26.75 7.29 12.47
CA MET A 145 27.01 7.23 11.02
C MET A 145 25.93 8.00 10.22
N PHE A 146 24.65 7.80 10.52
CA PHE A 146 23.58 8.55 9.86
C PHE A 146 23.58 10.03 10.22
N ARG A 147 23.79 10.36 11.51
CA ARG A 147 23.86 11.77 11.97
C ARG A 147 24.96 12.53 11.24
N GLU A 148 26.17 11.99 11.19
CA GLU A 148 27.32 12.61 10.52
C GLU A 148 27.10 12.72 9.01
N SER A 149 26.62 11.63 8.37
CA SER A 149 26.40 11.60 6.93
C SER A 149 25.34 12.61 6.49
N PHE A 150 24.24 12.74 7.22
CA PHE A 150 23.21 13.74 6.90
C PHE A 150 23.61 15.16 7.30
N ALA A 151 24.43 15.36 8.34
CA ALA A 151 24.97 16.67 8.68
C ALA A 151 25.86 17.25 7.59
N ALA A 152 26.48 16.42 6.76
CA ALA A 152 27.28 16.84 5.60
C ALA A 152 26.44 17.33 4.41
N ILE A 153 25.11 17.16 4.44
CA ILE A 153 24.20 17.56 3.38
C ILE A 153 23.37 18.76 3.86
N GLU A 154 23.40 19.86 3.11
CA GLU A 154 22.47 20.97 3.35
C GLU A 154 21.05 20.54 3.00
N ARG A 155 20.22 20.31 4.03
CA ARG A 155 18.88 19.76 3.90
C ARG A 155 17.80 20.80 4.15
N SER A 156 16.74 20.74 3.33
CA SER A 156 15.52 21.51 3.49
C SER A 156 14.32 20.59 3.24
N PRO A 157 13.97 19.70 4.20
CA PRO A 157 12.90 18.75 4.04
C PRO A 157 11.55 19.43 3.83
N TYR A 158 10.74 18.91 2.91
CA TYR A 158 9.35 19.29 2.77
C TYR A 158 8.53 18.73 3.93
N GLU A 159 7.52 19.46 4.34
CA GLU A 159 6.49 18.93 5.23
C GLU A 159 5.69 17.85 4.47
N VAL A 160 5.55 16.66 5.07
CA VAL A 160 4.85 15.53 4.48
C VAL A 160 3.46 15.41 5.12
N VAL A 161 2.42 15.51 4.30
CA VAL A 161 1.05 15.26 4.71
C VAL A 161 0.78 13.77 4.50
N PHE A 162 0.86 12.98 5.57
CA PHE A 162 0.71 11.51 5.50
C PHE A 162 -0.72 11.06 5.20
N ARG A 163 -1.68 11.94 5.37
CA ARG A 163 -3.09 11.66 5.15
C ARG A 163 -3.77 12.82 4.45
N SER A 164 -4.37 12.51 3.31
CA SER A 164 -5.13 13.46 2.51
C SER A 164 -6.40 12.77 2.05
N VAL A 165 -7.49 12.96 2.78
CA VAL A 165 -8.78 12.35 2.42
C VAL A 165 -9.23 12.87 1.06
N SER A 166 -9.53 11.95 0.16
CA SER A 166 -9.93 12.28 -1.21
C SER A 166 -11.41 12.72 -1.22
N PRO A 167 -11.74 13.84 -1.86
CA PRO A 167 -13.12 14.29 -1.96
C PRO A 167 -13.97 13.34 -2.82
N LEU A 168 -15.24 13.19 -2.45
CA LEU A 168 -16.20 12.47 -3.27
C LEU A 168 -16.46 13.25 -4.57
N LYS A 169 -16.52 12.55 -5.70
CA LYS A 169 -16.88 13.15 -6.99
C LYS A 169 -18.37 13.49 -7.03
N ALA A 170 -18.74 14.50 -7.82
CA ALA A 170 -20.14 14.91 -8.00
C ALA A 170 -20.97 13.81 -8.70
N GLU A 171 -20.35 13.06 -9.60
CA GLU A 171 -20.93 11.92 -10.30
C GLU A 171 -19.99 10.72 -10.19
N VAL A 172 -20.55 9.51 -10.23
CA VAL A 172 -19.75 8.27 -10.20
C VAL A 172 -18.93 8.19 -11.49
N ALA A 173 -17.60 8.16 -11.34
CA ALA A 173 -16.72 8.03 -12.47
C ALA A 173 -16.63 6.56 -12.92
N GLU A 174 -16.78 6.29 -14.20
CA GLU A 174 -16.69 4.95 -14.76
C GLU A 174 -15.55 4.85 -15.77
N GLY A 175 -14.85 3.73 -15.76
CA GLY A 175 -13.81 3.43 -16.74
C GLY A 175 -13.77 1.95 -17.06
N SER A 176 -13.39 1.62 -18.28
CA SER A 176 -13.25 0.23 -18.69
C SER A 176 -12.17 0.07 -19.76
N ASP A 177 -11.51 -1.09 -19.71
CA ASP A 177 -10.56 -1.52 -20.74
C ASP A 177 -10.87 -2.98 -21.11
N GLU A 178 -10.64 -3.36 -22.38
CA GLU A 178 -10.81 -4.74 -22.87
C GLU A 178 -9.48 -5.45 -23.00
N PHE A 179 -9.40 -6.64 -22.43
CA PHE A 179 -8.20 -7.47 -22.43
C PHE A 179 -8.53 -8.92 -22.84
N ASP A 180 -7.52 -9.64 -23.28
CA ASP A 180 -7.61 -11.08 -23.43
C ASP A 180 -7.55 -11.74 -22.02
N VAL A 181 -8.73 -11.81 -21.39
CA VAL A 181 -8.92 -12.41 -20.06
C VAL A 181 -10.12 -13.33 -20.10
N ARG A 182 -10.06 -14.41 -19.31
CA ARG A 182 -11.17 -15.36 -19.18
C ARG A 182 -12.26 -14.90 -18.22
N GLN A 183 -11.97 -13.87 -17.45
CA GLN A 183 -12.83 -13.39 -16.38
C GLN A 183 -12.66 -11.89 -16.23
N CYS A 184 -13.75 -11.16 -16.27
CA CYS A 184 -13.76 -9.73 -15.99
C CYS A 184 -13.33 -9.44 -14.54
N LYS A 185 -12.76 -8.27 -14.33
CA LYS A 185 -12.49 -7.71 -13.00
C LYS A 185 -13.29 -6.44 -12.84
N MET A 186 -13.95 -6.31 -11.71
CA MET A 186 -14.66 -5.09 -11.33
C MET A 186 -14.04 -4.57 -10.04
N VAL A 187 -13.72 -3.28 -10.02
CA VAL A 187 -13.28 -2.59 -8.82
C VAL A 187 -14.19 -1.40 -8.59
N MET A 188 -14.82 -1.36 -7.42
CA MET A 188 -15.68 -0.27 -6.96
C MET A 188 -14.97 0.48 -5.84
N THR A 189 -14.84 1.80 -5.97
CA THR A 189 -14.25 2.64 -4.93
C THR A 189 -15.35 3.45 -4.24
N PHE A 190 -15.37 3.34 -2.91
CA PHE A 190 -16.24 4.13 -2.04
C PHE A 190 -15.39 5.10 -1.25
N LYS A 191 -15.74 6.37 -1.21
CA LYS A 191 -15.07 7.40 -0.41
C LYS A 191 -15.85 7.72 0.85
N SER A 192 -15.14 8.01 1.93
CA SER A 192 -15.69 8.26 3.25
C SER A 192 -15.26 9.62 3.77
N ALA A 193 -16.16 10.33 4.40
CA ALA A 193 -15.88 11.52 5.19
C ALA A 193 -15.58 11.21 6.67
N SER A 194 -15.57 9.93 7.08
CA SER A 194 -15.30 9.55 8.46
C SER A 194 -13.84 9.76 8.83
N GLU A 195 -13.62 10.31 10.01
CA GLU A 195 -12.30 10.38 10.64
C GLU A 195 -12.01 9.17 11.54
N ASP A 196 -12.99 8.31 11.77
CA ASP A 196 -12.87 7.11 12.61
C ASP A 196 -12.30 5.93 11.80
N PHE A 197 -10.94 5.86 11.75
CA PHE A 197 -10.25 4.78 11.01
C PHE A 197 -10.41 3.42 11.61
N PHE A 198 -10.56 3.32 12.92
CA PHE A 198 -10.76 2.04 13.58
C PHE A 198 -12.11 1.46 13.17
N ALA A 199 -13.15 2.30 13.16
CA ALA A 199 -14.44 1.90 12.67
C ALA A 199 -14.44 1.57 11.18
N LEU A 200 -13.77 2.38 10.34
CA LEU A 200 -13.63 2.11 8.90
C LEU A 200 -12.85 0.81 8.62
N LYS A 201 -11.82 0.50 9.42
CA LYS A 201 -11.09 -0.76 9.25
C LYS A 201 -11.95 -1.96 9.64
N LEU A 202 -12.65 -1.92 10.78
CA LEU A 202 -13.60 -2.96 11.16
C LEU A 202 -14.74 -3.11 10.14
N LEU A 203 -15.28 -2.00 9.65
CA LEU A 203 -16.27 -2.00 8.58
C LEU A 203 -15.75 -2.74 7.34
N SER A 204 -14.55 -2.40 6.85
CA SER A 204 -13.95 -3.08 5.71
C SER A 204 -13.78 -4.58 5.98
N THR A 205 -13.37 -4.94 7.19
CA THR A 205 -13.17 -6.34 7.56
C THR A 205 -14.50 -7.13 7.57
N ILE A 206 -15.57 -6.55 8.13
CA ILE A 206 -16.93 -7.12 8.11
C ILE A 206 -17.46 -7.17 6.68
N PHE A 207 -17.18 -6.15 5.88
CA PHE A 207 -17.69 -6.03 4.53
C PHE A 207 -17.12 -7.12 3.63
N GLY A 208 -15.78 -7.31 3.56
CA GLY A 208 -15.22 -8.22 2.59
C GLY A 208 -13.83 -8.79 2.85
N GLU A 209 -13.31 -8.77 4.11
CA GLU A 209 -11.95 -9.26 4.38
C GLU A 209 -11.92 -10.65 5.06
N THR A 210 -13.06 -11.22 5.46
CA THR A 210 -13.14 -12.53 6.13
C THR A 210 -13.99 -13.54 5.34
N PRO A 211 -13.84 -14.85 5.59
CA PRO A 211 -14.68 -15.88 4.97
C PRO A 211 -16.16 -15.84 5.39
N VAL A 212 -16.50 -15.09 6.45
CA VAL A 212 -17.89 -14.88 6.89
C VAL A 212 -18.36 -13.45 6.64
N SER A 213 -17.57 -12.66 5.92
CA SER A 213 -17.93 -11.28 5.56
C SER A 213 -19.14 -11.23 4.63
N LYS A 214 -19.80 -10.07 4.61
CA LYS A 214 -21.01 -9.88 3.82
C LYS A 214 -20.82 -10.15 2.33
N LEU A 215 -19.72 -9.65 1.74
CA LEU A 215 -19.44 -9.86 0.33
C LEU A 215 -19.14 -11.33 0.03
N PHE A 216 -18.36 -11.99 0.89
CA PHE A 216 -18.07 -13.41 0.69
C PHE A 216 -19.34 -14.26 0.78
N MET A 217 -20.12 -14.10 1.85
CA MET A 217 -21.29 -14.94 2.10
C MET A 217 -22.45 -14.67 1.14
N ASN A 218 -22.74 -13.39 0.81
CA ASN A 218 -23.91 -13.04 0.04
C ASN A 218 -23.65 -12.93 -1.47
N VAL A 219 -22.55 -12.28 -1.89
CA VAL A 219 -22.25 -12.07 -3.32
C VAL A 219 -21.65 -13.32 -3.94
N ARG A 220 -20.68 -13.95 -3.24
CA ARG A 220 -19.97 -15.13 -3.75
C ARG A 220 -20.72 -16.43 -3.47
N GLU A 221 -20.96 -16.76 -2.19
CA GLU A 221 -21.48 -18.09 -1.82
C GLU A 221 -22.97 -18.21 -2.13
N LYS A 222 -23.80 -17.31 -1.64
CA LYS A 222 -25.26 -17.41 -1.75
C LYS A 222 -25.77 -17.16 -3.17
N LEU A 223 -25.30 -16.09 -3.81
CA LEU A 223 -25.77 -15.67 -5.13
C LEU A 223 -24.88 -16.13 -6.28
N SER A 224 -23.70 -16.64 -5.99
CA SER A 224 -22.72 -17.13 -6.98
C SER A 224 -22.45 -16.15 -8.13
N LEU A 225 -22.44 -14.82 -7.81
CA LEU A 225 -22.28 -13.78 -8.83
C LEU A 225 -20.82 -13.56 -9.24
N CYS A 226 -19.88 -14.01 -8.41
CA CYS A 226 -18.46 -13.81 -8.63
C CYS A 226 -17.62 -14.96 -8.05
N TYR A 227 -16.38 -15.09 -8.52
CA TYR A 227 -15.42 -16.07 -8.00
C TYR A 227 -14.75 -15.62 -6.71
N TYR A 228 -14.58 -14.33 -6.56
CA TYR A 228 -14.14 -13.67 -5.33
C TYR A 228 -14.74 -12.27 -5.28
N CYS A 229 -14.97 -11.80 -4.08
CA CYS A 229 -15.36 -10.42 -3.80
C CYS A 229 -14.76 -10.03 -2.47
N ALA A 230 -13.90 -9.03 -2.47
CA ALA A 230 -13.15 -8.63 -1.28
C ALA A 230 -13.08 -7.11 -1.18
N SER A 231 -13.12 -6.59 0.04
CA SER A 231 -12.88 -5.18 0.34
C SER A 231 -11.46 -4.94 0.84
N ARG A 232 -11.00 -3.71 0.72
CA ARG A 232 -9.78 -3.20 1.34
C ARG A 232 -9.90 -1.72 1.64
N ILE A 233 -9.29 -1.28 2.72
CA ILE A 233 -9.22 0.13 3.05
C ILE A 233 -8.00 0.78 2.39
N VAL A 234 -8.18 1.99 1.85
CA VAL A 234 -7.12 2.91 1.42
C VAL A 234 -7.07 4.06 2.43
N SER A 235 -6.53 3.73 3.61
CA SER A 235 -6.58 4.59 4.81
C SER A 235 -6.14 6.04 4.56
N PRO A 236 -4.99 6.32 3.88
CA PRO A 236 -4.56 7.70 3.66
C PRO A 236 -5.53 8.54 2.83
N LYS A 237 -6.39 7.89 2.04
CA LYS A 237 -7.34 8.55 1.14
C LYS A 237 -8.79 8.50 1.65
N GLY A 238 -9.04 7.90 2.82
CA GLY A 238 -10.38 7.75 3.36
C GLY A 238 -11.30 6.95 2.43
N ALA A 239 -10.78 5.91 1.78
CA ALA A 239 -11.53 5.14 0.79
C ALA A 239 -11.56 3.65 1.12
N VAL A 240 -12.61 2.97 0.67
CA VAL A 240 -12.74 1.51 0.67
C VAL A 240 -12.90 1.06 -0.78
N MET A 241 -12.04 0.16 -1.23
CA MET A 241 -12.16 -0.47 -2.55
C MET A 241 -12.72 -1.88 -2.40
N VAL A 242 -13.66 -2.24 -3.27
CA VAL A 242 -14.16 -3.60 -3.41
C VAL A 242 -13.73 -4.13 -4.76
N ASP A 243 -12.96 -5.21 -4.78
CA ASP A 243 -12.50 -5.87 -5.99
C ASP A 243 -13.13 -7.25 -6.14
N SER A 244 -13.60 -7.57 -7.35
CA SER A 244 -14.26 -8.84 -7.64
C SER A 244 -13.87 -9.41 -9.00
N GLY A 245 -13.85 -10.74 -9.07
CA GLY A 245 -13.74 -11.47 -10.33
C GLY A 245 -15.12 -11.98 -10.76
N VAL A 246 -15.68 -11.42 -11.83
CA VAL A 246 -17.08 -11.56 -12.22
C VAL A 246 -17.20 -11.96 -13.69
N GLU A 247 -18.22 -12.70 -14.06
CA GLU A 247 -18.58 -12.92 -15.46
C GLU A 247 -19.29 -11.68 -16.03
N ARG A 248 -19.04 -11.37 -17.30
CA ARG A 248 -19.61 -10.17 -17.97
C ARG A 248 -21.12 -10.01 -17.72
N GLY A 249 -21.88 -11.09 -17.87
CA GLY A 249 -23.33 -11.10 -17.67
C GLY A 249 -23.81 -10.87 -16.22
N ASN A 250 -22.90 -10.95 -15.25
CA ASN A 250 -23.22 -10.80 -13.83
C ASN A 250 -22.74 -9.44 -13.26
N ILE A 251 -22.05 -8.59 -14.05
CA ILE A 251 -21.47 -7.34 -13.58
C ILE A 251 -22.51 -6.46 -12.86
N GLU A 252 -23.64 -6.16 -13.52
CA GLU A 252 -24.66 -5.27 -12.95
C GLU A 252 -25.31 -5.86 -11.71
N LYS A 253 -25.54 -7.18 -11.68
CA LYS A 253 -26.11 -7.85 -10.51
C LYS A 253 -25.12 -7.84 -9.34
N ALA A 254 -23.83 -8.07 -9.60
CA ALA A 254 -22.80 -8.03 -8.57
C ALA A 254 -22.60 -6.61 -8.04
N LYS A 255 -22.60 -5.59 -8.91
CA LYS A 255 -22.54 -4.17 -8.54
C LYS A 255 -23.70 -3.79 -7.61
N ALA A 256 -24.92 -4.15 -7.99
CA ALA A 256 -26.13 -3.88 -7.19
C ALA A 256 -26.07 -4.59 -5.82
N GLU A 257 -25.65 -5.86 -5.78
CA GLU A 257 -25.58 -6.60 -4.53
C GLU A 257 -24.47 -6.10 -3.61
N ILE A 258 -23.31 -5.68 -4.13
CA ILE A 258 -22.25 -5.05 -3.34
C ILE A 258 -22.78 -3.78 -2.66
N ILE A 259 -23.54 -2.94 -3.38
CA ILE A 259 -24.17 -1.74 -2.81
C ILE A 259 -25.19 -2.13 -1.74
N ASN A 260 -26.04 -3.12 -2.02
CA ASN A 260 -27.02 -3.63 -1.06
C ASN A 260 -26.36 -4.11 0.24
N GLN A 261 -25.23 -4.84 0.15
CA GLN A 261 -24.53 -5.31 1.34
C GLN A 261 -23.87 -4.17 2.14
N LEU A 262 -23.46 -3.08 1.51
CA LEU A 262 -23.03 -1.87 2.22
C LEU A 262 -24.24 -1.20 2.92
N ASP A 263 -25.37 -1.14 2.27
CA ASP A 263 -26.58 -0.56 2.86
C ASP A 263 -27.10 -1.40 4.03
N GLU A 264 -26.96 -2.72 4.00
CA GLU A 264 -27.21 -3.59 5.16
C GLU A 264 -26.35 -3.16 6.37
N ILE A 265 -25.05 -2.86 6.17
CA ILE A 265 -24.18 -2.35 7.24
C ILE A 265 -24.68 -0.98 7.73
N LYS A 266 -25.03 -0.05 6.82
CA LYS A 266 -25.56 1.29 7.15
C LYS A 266 -26.84 1.22 7.98
N ASN A 267 -27.65 0.18 7.76
CA ASN A 267 -28.89 -0.07 8.48
C ASN A 267 -28.67 -0.81 9.82
N GLY A 268 -27.42 -1.13 10.17
CA GLY A 268 -27.08 -1.82 11.40
C GLY A 268 -27.26 -3.35 11.34
N ASN A 269 -27.48 -3.93 10.16
CA ASN A 269 -27.63 -5.36 9.97
C ASN A 269 -26.26 -6.04 9.95
N ILE A 270 -25.57 -6.00 11.08
CA ILE A 270 -24.31 -6.69 11.35
C ILE A 270 -24.58 -7.75 12.40
N SER A 271 -24.33 -9.02 12.09
CA SER A 271 -24.48 -10.12 13.05
C SER A 271 -23.29 -10.20 14.01
N ASP A 272 -23.52 -10.83 15.17
CA ASP A 272 -22.43 -11.04 16.14
C ASP A 272 -21.31 -11.88 15.54
N THR A 273 -21.63 -12.89 14.72
CA THR A 273 -20.64 -13.72 14.03
C THR A 273 -19.75 -12.90 13.06
N GLU A 274 -20.32 -11.96 12.32
CA GLU A 274 -19.54 -11.07 11.42
C GLU A 274 -18.60 -10.18 12.25
N LEU A 275 -19.08 -9.61 13.34
CA LEU A 275 -18.29 -8.73 14.21
C LEU A 275 -17.18 -9.52 14.93
N GLU A 276 -17.50 -10.66 15.54
CA GLU A 276 -16.54 -11.52 16.23
C GLU A 276 -15.44 -12.02 15.26
N SER A 277 -15.82 -12.45 14.07
CA SER A 277 -14.86 -12.90 13.05
C SER A 277 -13.96 -11.76 12.58
N ALA A 278 -14.49 -10.55 12.42
CA ALA A 278 -13.68 -9.39 12.06
C ALA A 278 -12.67 -9.04 13.17
N MET A 279 -13.11 -9.03 14.41
CA MET A 279 -12.23 -8.79 15.56
C MET A 279 -11.14 -9.87 15.68
N LEU A 280 -11.50 -11.14 15.57
CA LEU A 280 -10.54 -12.25 15.62
C LEU A 280 -9.52 -12.17 14.48
N SER A 281 -9.95 -11.78 13.29
CA SER A 281 -9.05 -11.58 12.13
C SER A 281 -8.02 -10.48 12.39
N LEU A 282 -8.44 -9.34 12.96
CA LEU A 282 -7.54 -8.25 13.34
C LEU A 282 -6.60 -8.63 14.48
N GLU A 283 -7.11 -9.31 15.50
CA GLU A 283 -6.32 -9.81 16.62
C GLU A 283 -5.23 -10.77 16.18
N ASN A 284 -5.56 -11.74 15.32
CA ASN A 284 -4.58 -12.67 14.75
C ASN A 284 -3.52 -11.95 13.91
N ALA A 285 -3.92 -10.98 13.08
CA ALA A 285 -2.99 -10.18 12.28
C ALA A 285 -2.02 -9.37 13.17
N ILE A 286 -2.52 -8.82 14.27
CA ILE A 286 -1.71 -8.07 15.24
C ILE A 286 -0.75 -8.99 16.00
N HIS A 287 -1.19 -10.17 16.43
CA HIS A 287 -0.33 -11.12 17.15
C HIS A 287 0.84 -11.63 16.31
N GLN A 288 0.69 -11.70 14.98
CA GLN A 288 1.76 -12.11 14.06
C GLN A 288 2.86 -11.05 13.86
N ILE A 289 2.66 -9.79 14.29
CA ILE A 289 3.63 -8.71 14.08
C ILE A 289 4.96 -8.98 14.80
N GLY A 290 4.94 -9.69 15.90
CA GLY A 290 6.14 -10.03 16.68
C GLY A 290 7.06 -11.10 16.08
N ASP A 291 6.68 -11.74 14.97
CA ASP A 291 7.38 -12.92 14.47
C ASP A 291 8.70 -12.62 13.75
N THR A 292 8.85 -11.42 13.20
CA THR A 292 10.06 -11.04 12.45
C THR A 292 10.46 -9.57 12.66
N PRO A 293 11.77 -9.23 12.54
CA PRO A 293 12.21 -7.83 12.57
C PRO A 293 11.54 -6.96 11.49
N SER A 294 11.29 -7.53 10.30
CA SER A 294 10.64 -6.81 9.21
C SER A 294 9.18 -6.47 9.51
N SER A 295 8.46 -7.32 10.24
CA SER A 295 7.08 -7.02 10.65
C SER A 295 7.02 -5.89 11.68
N TYR A 296 7.99 -5.80 12.59
CA TYR A 296 8.11 -4.67 13.51
C TYR A 296 8.38 -3.36 12.75
N SER A 297 9.38 -3.34 11.85
CA SER A 297 9.69 -2.12 11.10
C SER A 297 8.52 -1.66 10.22
N ALA A 298 7.81 -2.61 9.58
CA ALA A 298 6.61 -2.29 8.80
C ALA A 298 5.47 -1.74 9.70
N TRP A 299 5.27 -2.34 10.88
CA TRP A 299 4.27 -1.88 11.83
C TRP A 299 4.51 -0.44 12.27
N TYR A 300 5.71 -0.14 12.77
CA TYR A 300 6.03 1.19 13.28
C TYR A 300 6.09 2.23 12.17
N PHE A 301 6.49 1.85 10.96
CA PHE A 301 6.40 2.72 9.79
C PHE A 301 4.93 3.14 9.51
N GLU A 302 3.99 2.20 9.50
CA GLU A 302 2.58 2.54 9.30
C GLU A 302 2.03 3.41 10.45
N ARG A 303 2.38 3.12 11.70
CA ARG A 303 1.97 3.95 12.85
C ARG A 303 2.55 5.35 12.80
N PHE A 304 3.82 5.47 12.42
CA PHE A 304 4.44 6.77 12.16
C PHE A 304 3.65 7.56 11.09
N CYS A 305 3.31 6.95 9.99
CA CYS A 305 2.49 7.56 8.94
C CYS A 305 1.05 7.89 9.38
N ASP A 306 0.51 7.20 10.39
CA ASP A 306 -0.79 7.53 10.97
C ASP A 306 -0.74 8.70 11.98
N GLY A 307 0.48 9.20 12.29
CA GLY A 307 0.71 10.31 13.21
C GLY A 307 0.75 9.91 14.70
N GLU A 308 0.61 8.64 15.02
CA GLU A 308 0.64 8.13 16.38
C GLU A 308 1.38 6.79 16.46
N ILE A 309 2.50 6.77 17.16
CA ILE A 309 3.26 5.55 17.42
C ILE A 309 2.58 4.77 18.53
N ARG A 310 2.06 3.58 18.19
CA ARG A 310 1.40 2.65 19.13
C ARG A 310 2.02 1.27 18.99
N THR A 311 2.10 0.58 20.11
CA THR A 311 2.42 -0.84 20.12
C THR A 311 1.29 -1.67 19.52
N PRO A 312 1.56 -2.91 19.05
CA PRO A 312 0.50 -3.81 18.58
C PRO A 312 -0.61 -4.02 19.62
N THR A 313 -0.25 -4.16 20.91
CA THR A 313 -1.22 -4.34 22.00
C THR A 313 -2.11 -3.11 22.18
N GLU A 314 -1.55 -1.92 22.21
CA GLU A 314 -2.33 -0.67 22.31
C GLU A 314 -3.29 -0.52 21.12
N GLN A 315 -2.84 -0.84 19.90
CA GLN A 315 -3.70 -0.81 18.72
C GLN A 315 -4.89 -1.77 18.84
N LEU A 316 -4.66 -2.96 19.39
CA LEU A 316 -5.73 -3.95 19.61
C LEU A 316 -6.80 -3.43 20.55
N GLU A 317 -6.40 -2.74 21.63
CA GLU A 317 -7.36 -2.15 22.58
C GLU A 317 -8.22 -1.06 21.92
N TYR A 318 -7.67 -0.27 20.99
CA TYR A 318 -8.47 0.66 20.18
C TYR A 318 -9.51 -0.08 19.34
N TYR A 319 -9.15 -1.17 18.65
CA TYR A 319 -10.14 -1.97 17.90
C TYR A 319 -11.23 -2.55 18.82
N LYS A 320 -10.87 -3.08 19.98
CA LYS A 320 -11.84 -3.59 20.97
C LYS A 320 -12.80 -2.52 21.50
N SER A 321 -12.39 -1.26 21.47
CA SER A 321 -13.24 -0.13 21.88
C SER A 321 -14.25 0.31 20.83
N VAL A 322 -14.19 -0.21 19.61
CA VAL A 322 -15.10 0.16 18.53
C VAL A 322 -16.44 -0.54 18.72
N THR A 323 -17.51 0.24 18.85
CA THR A 323 -18.87 -0.29 18.95
C THR A 323 -19.53 -0.47 17.58
N LYS A 324 -20.58 -1.26 17.54
CA LYS A 324 -21.38 -1.47 16.33
C LYS A 324 -21.95 -0.14 15.78
N GLU A 325 -22.35 0.75 16.66
CA GLU A 325 -22.88 2.07 16.29
C GLU A 325 -21.83 2.91 15.58
N ARG A 326 -20.57 2.90 16.05
CA ARG A 326 -19.44 3.59 15.39
C ARG A 326 -19.19 3.04 13.99
N ILE A 327 -19.29 1.71 13.80
CA ILE A 327 -19.16 1.07 12.49
C ILE A 327 -20.28 1.53 11.55
N VAL A 328 -21.52 1.58 12.04
CA VAL A 328 -22.69 2.03 11.29
C VAL A 328 -22.54 3.50 10.89
N GLU A 329 -22.13 4.37 11.80
CA GLU A 329 -21.90 5.79 11.49
C GLU A 329 -20.79 5.97 10.46
N ALA A 330 -19.69 5.22 10.55
CA ALA A 330 -18.65 5.21 9.51
C ALA A 330 -19.21 4.72 8.16
N ALA A 331 -20.05 3.68 8.16
CA ALA A 331 -20.66 3.16 6.94
C ALA A 331 -21.56 4.19 6.24
N LYS A 332 -22.34 4.97 7.00
CA LYS A 332 -23.23 6.01 6.45
C LYS A 332 -22.48 7.10 5.68
N THR A 333 -21.20 7.31 5.98
CA THR A 333 -20.36 8.26 5.24
C THR A 333 -19.84 7.73 3.92
N LEU A 334 -19.89 6.41 3.69
CA LEU A 334 -19.38 5.79 2.47
C LEU A 334 -20.36 5.99 1.30
N SER A 335 -19.85 6.55 0.21
CA SER A 335 -20.58 6.71 -1.05
C SER A 335 -19.75 6.18 -2.21
N LEU A 336 -20.40 5.58 -3.19
CA LEU A 336 -19.75 5.11 -4.42
C LEU A 336 -19.18 6.30 -5.18
N ASP A 337 -17.88 6.28 -5.46
CA ASP A 337 -17.16 7.34 -6.16
C ASP A 337 -16.78 6.94 -7.59
N SER A 338 -16.35 5.70 -7.77
CA SER A 338 -15.92 5.24 -9.09
C SER A 338 -16.03 3.73 -9.26
N VAL A 339 -16.11 3.30 -10.52
CA VAL A 339 -16.11 1.90 -10.94
C VAL A 339 -15.14 1.73 -12.09
N TYR A 340 -14.28 0.73 -11.99
CA TYR A 340 -13.43 0.29 -13.10
C TYR A 340 -13.77 -1.15 -13.48
N LEU A 341 -13.83 -1.40 -14.80
CA LEU A 341 -14.10 -2.70 -15.37
C LEU A 341 -12.95 -3.13 -16.30
N MET A 342 -12.29 -4.23 -15.97
CA MET A 342 -11.45 -4.97 -16.92
C MET A 342 -12.35 -6.02 -17.57
N LEU A 343 -12.68 -5.82 -18.83
CA LEU A 343 -13.60 -6.66 -19.57
C LEU A 343 -12.83 -7.71 -20.40
N ASP A 344 -13.43 -8.88 -20.59
CA ASP A 344 -13.00 -9.83 -21.59
C ASP A 344 -13.31 -9.28 -23.00
N LYS A 345 -12.45 -9.59 -23.97
CA LYS A 345 -12.79 -9.32 -25.37
C LYS A 345 -13.98 -10.19 -25.75
N GLU A 346 -15.03 -9.58 -26.28
CA GLU A 346 -16.10 -10.37 -26.90
C GLU A 346 -15.51 -11.26 -27.99
N ALA A 347 -15.84 -12.54 -27.93
CA ALA A 347 -15.45 -13.43 -29.01
C ALA A 347 -16.10 -12.88 -30.30
N THR A 348 -15.24 -12.41 -31.21
CA THR A 348 -15.70 -12.08 -32.57
C THR A 348 -16.25 -13.37 -33.15
N VAL A 349 -17.58 -13.49 -33.23
CA VAL A 349 -18.31 -14.64 -33.82
C VAL A 349 -18.10 -14.63 -35.33
#